data_41d642d11d19cf4a6a6f1bd706b7e613
#
_entry.id   41d642d11d19cf4a6a6f1bd706b7e613
#
_cell.length_a   1.000
_cell.length_b   1.000
_cell.length_c   1.000
_cell.angle_alpha   90.00
_cell.angle_beta   90.00
_cell.angle_gamma   90.00
#
_symmetry.space_group_name_H-M   'P 1'
#
loop_
_entity.id
_entity.type
_entity.pdbx_description
1 polymer ?
#
loop_
_entity_poly.entity_id
_entity_poly.type
_entity_poly.pdbx_seq_one_letter_code
_entity_poly.pdbx_strand_id
1 'polypeptide(L)'
;MPRYSFVYLASQSPRRKQLLEQLGVKFELLLPDASEDAEALEVAHLHEKPRAYVQRVTALKLEAALLRLKNRGLTPAPVLCSDTTVALGDTLFGKPDSANHAKEMLRQLSGKTHRVLTAVSVGTLRKQCHALSISKVQFAELSKQDIDRYVASQEPMGKAGAYAVQGKAAGFISHISGNYSGIMGLPMFETAHLLREFGFTV
;
A
#
# COMPACT_ATOMS: atom_id res chain seq x y z
N MET A 1 28.22 12.59 6.06
CA MET A 1 26.93 13.27 6.27
C MET A 1 25.88 12.61 5.38
N PRO A 2 24.64 12.43 5.84
CA PRO A 2 23.58 11.90 4.98
C PRO A 2 23.41 12.84 3.77
N ARG A 3 23.27 12.24 2.59
CA ARG A 3 23.15 13.00 1.32
C ARG A 3 21.83 13.78 1.24
N TYR A 4 20.80 13.33 1.99
CA TYR A 4 19.47 13.92 2.03
C TYR A 4 18.99 14.04 3.47
N SER A 5 18.30 15.12 3.82
CA SER A 5 17.77 15.38 5.16
C SER A 5 16.33 14.87 5.35
N PHE A 6 15.62 14.58 4.28
CA PHE A 6 14.25 14.11 4.25
C PHE A 6 13.93 13.34 2.96
N VAL A 7 12.79 12.66 2.92
CA VAL A 7 12.23 11.99 1.74
C VAL A 7 10.85 12.56 1.43
N TYR A 8 10.47 12.63 0.16
CA TYR A 8 9.08 12.90 -0.20
C TYR A 8 8.24 11.64 -0.08
N LEU A 9 7.11 11.71 0.62
CA LEU A 9 6.10 10.65 0.64
C LEU A 9 4.99 10.96 -0.36
N ALA A 10 4.93 10.21 -1.46
CA ALA A 10 3.89 10.34 -2.47
C ALA A 10 2.68 9.45 -2.11
N SER A 11 2.04 9.73 -0.98
CA SER A 11 0.88 8.97 -0.50
C SER A 11 -0.01 9.81 0.41
N GLN A 12 -1.33 9.68 0.20
CA GLN A 12 -2.34 10.25 1.10
C GLN A 12 -2.63 9.37 2.31
N SER A 13 -2.16 8.11 2.32
CA SER A 13 -2.49 7.14 3.36
C SER A 13 -1.99 7.56 4.75
N PRO A 14 -2.88 7.75 5.74
CA PRO A 14 -2.46 8.07 7.11
C PRO A 14 -1.59 6.98 7.72
N ARG A 15 -1.83 5.73 7.35
CA ARG A 15 -1.07 4.58 7.85
C ARG A 15 0.38 4.61 7.38
N ARG A 16 0.62 4.96 6.10
CA ARG A 16 1.98 5.08 5.57
C ARG A 16 2.75 6.21 6.22
N LYS A 17 2.09 7.34 6.50
CA LYS A 17 2.67 8.44 7.29
C LYS A 17 3.11 7.96 8.66
N GLN A 18 2.21 7.34 9.41
CA GLN A 18 2.49 6.80 10.74
C GLN A 18 3.66 5.80 10.73
N LEU A 19 3.71 4.87 9.78
CA LEU A 19 4.78 3.89 9.69
C LEU A 19 6.13 4.54 9.33
N LEU A 20 6.12 5.58 8.50
CA LEU A 20 7.34 6.30 8.15
C LEU A 20 7.85 7.16 9.33
N GLU A 21 6.94 7.74 10.12
CA GLU A 21 7.25 8.42 11.38
C GLU A 21 7.88 7.46 12.39
N GLN A 22 7.36 6.23 12.51
CA GLN A 22 7.93 5.19 13.39
C GLN A 22 9.36 4.79 12.98
N LEU A 23 9.71 4.90 11.70
CA LEU A 23 11.09 4.71 11.23
C LEU A 23 12.01 5.89 11.57
N GLY A 24 11.50 6.97 12.15
CA GLY A 24 12.27 8.16 12.49
C GLY A 24 12.70 8.98 11.26
N VAL A 25 12.09 8.75 10.09
CA VAL A 25 12.44 9.43 8.85
C VAL A 25 11.65 10.71 8.71
N LYS A 26 12.35 11.83 8.52
CA LYS A 26 11.70 13.09 8.15
C LYS A 26 11.15 13.00 6.74
N PHE A 27 9.92 13.44 6.53
CA PHE A 27 9.31 13.44 5.21
C PHE A 27 8.43 14.67 4.96
N GLU A 28 8.29 14.99 3.68
CA GLU A 28 7.31 15.95 3.17
C GLU A 28 6.33 15.24 2.24
N LEU A 29 5.10 15.76 2.16
CA LEU A 29 4.10 15.17 1.27
C LEU A 29 4.26 15.68 -0.16
N LEU A 30 4.25 14.76 -1.12
CA LEU A 30 4.27 15.06 -2.54
C LEU A 30 3.02 14.47 -3.21
N LEU A 31 1.88 15.09 -2.96
CA LEU A 31 0.59 14.60 -3.44
C LEU A 31 0.29 15.06 -4.88
N PRO A 32 -0.43 14.24 -5.69
CA PRO A 32 -0.96 14.68 -6.97
C PRO A 32 -1.91 15.86 -6.77
N ASP A 33 -2.03 16.71 -7.75
CA ASP A 33 -3.06 17.73 -7.83
C ASP A 33 -4.24 17.28 -8.71
N ALA A 34 -5.23 18.15 -8.86
CA ALA A 34 -6.46 17.84 -9.59
C ALA A 34 -6.25 17.56 -11.10
N SER A 35 -5.10 17.92 -11.67
CA SER A 35 -4.77 17.66 -13.07
C SER A 35 -4.20 16.25 -13.30
N GLU A 36 -3.82 15.54 -12.24
CA GLU A 36 -3.18 14.24 -12.31
C GLU A 36 -4.19 13.13 -11.99
N ASP A 37 -4.46 12.24 -12.94
CA ASP A 37 -5.27 11.04 -12.72
C ASP A 37 -4.41 9.93 -12.09
N ALA A 38 -4.29 9.98 -10.77
CA ALA A 38 -3.52 8.98 -10.03
C ALA A 38 -4.22 7.60 -9.98
N GLU A 39 -5.54 7.54 -10.17
CA GLU A 39 -6.31 6.28 -10.16
C GLU A 39 -6.14 5.51 -11.46
N ALA A 40 -5.94 6.18 -12.60
CA ALA A 40 -5.64 5.53 -13.86
C ALA A 40 -4.40 4.63 -13.80
N LEU A 41 -3.44 4.91 -12.91
CA LEU A 41 -2.27 4.07 -12.70
C LEU A 41 -2.61 2.72 -12.04
N GLU A 42 -3.74 2.62 -11.33
CA GLU A 42 -4.18 1.43 -10.59
C GLU A 42 -5.04 0.48 -11.45
N VAL A 43 -5.25 0.75 -12.73
CA VAL A 43 -6.02 -0.14 -13.61
C VAL A 43 -5.24 -1.43 -13.86
N ALA A 44 -5.86 -2.57 -13.52
CA ALA A 44 -5.27 -3.89 -13.78
C ALA A 44 -5.34 -4.25 -15.26
N HIS A 45 -4.28 -4.87 -15.78
CA HIS A 45 -4.28 -5.40 -17.14
C HIS A 45 -4.95 -6.79 -17.17
N LEU A 46 -5.46 -7.16 -18.32
CA LEU A 46 -6.08 -8.49 -18.52
C LEU A 46 -5.08 -9.59 -18.16
N HIS A 47 -5.50 -10.53 -17.31
CA HIS A 47 -4.67 -11.66 -16.80
C HIS A 47 -3.40 -11.25 -16.04
N GLU A 48 -3.29 -10.01 -15.57
CA GLU A 48 -2.13 -9.56 -14.81
C GLU A 48 -2.06 -10.25 -13.45
N LYS A 49 -0.93 -10.90 -13.17
CA LYS A 49 -0.71 -11.56 -11.88
C LYS A 49 -0.54 -10.54 -10.75
N PRO A 50 -1.04 -10.82 -9.53
CA PRO A 50 -1.01 -9.88 -8.41
C PRO A 50 0.38 -9.29 -8.10
N ARG A 51 1.43 -10.11 -8.25
CA ARG A 51 2.80 -9.65 -8.05
C ARG A 51 3.23 -8.63 -9.10
N ALA A 52 2.96 -8.91 -10.37
CA ALA A 52 3.29 -7.99 -11.47
C ALA A 52 2.52 -6.68 -11.34
N TYR A 53 1.22 -6.77 -11.05
CA TYR A 53 0.33 -5.64 -10.84
C TYR A 53 0.89 -4.66 -9.79
N VAL A 54 1.11 -5.13 -8.55
CA VAL A 54 1.51 -4.24 -7.46
C VAL A 54 2.88 -3.60 -7.69
N GLN A 55 3.80 -4.34 -8.33
CA GLN A 55 5.13 -3.81 -8.69
C GLN A 55 5.04 -2.76 -9.78
N ARG A 56 4.27 -3.03 -10.84
CA ARG A 56 4.05 -2.07 -11.94
C ARG A 56 3.37 -0.79 -11.43
N VAL A 57 2.28 -0.91 -10.69
CA VAL A 57 1.56 0.25 -10.14
C VAL A 57 2.48 1.08 -9.26
N THR A 58 3.30 0.45 -8.40
CA THR A 58 4.22 1.18 -7.53
C THR A 58 5.31 1.90 -8.33
N ALA A 59 5.85 1.27 -9.38
CA ALA A 59 6.84 1.91 -10.26
C ALA A 59 6.25 3.11 -10.99
N LEU A 60 5.06 2.97 -11.59
CA LEU A 60 4.36 4.09 -12.26
C LEU A 60 4.05 5.24 -11.30
N LYS A 61 3.64 4.94 -10.05
CA LYS A 61 3.45 5.97 -9.03
C LYS A 61 4.76 6.71 -8.71
N LEU A 62 5.89 6.01 -8.66
CA LEU A 62 7.19 6.65 -8.44
C LEU A 62 7.56 7.55 -9.62
N GLU A 63 7.42 7.08 -10.85
CA GLU A 63 7.70 7.86 -12.06
C GLU A 63 6.86 9.15 -12.11
N ALA A 64 5.55 9.03 -11.90
CA ALA A 64 4.65 10.19 -11.84
C ALA A 64 5.05 11.17 -10.74
N ALA A 65 5.42 10.68 -9.56
CA ALA A 65 5.83 11.53 -8.44
C ALA A 65 7.18 12.21 -8.68
N LEU A 66 8.14 11.55 -9.33
CA LEU A 66 9.41 12.15 -9.73
C LEU A 66 9.23 13.24 -10.78
N LEU A 67 8.33 13.04 -11.73
CA LEU A 67 7.96 14.06 -12.72
C LEU A 67 7.30 15.26 -12.03
N ARG A 68 6.38 15.03 -11.10
CA ARG A 68 5.73 16.06 -10.27
C ARG A 68 6.76 16.88 -9.49
N LEU A 69 7.71 16.22 -8.84
CA LEU A 69 8.79 16.86 -8.10
C LEU A 69 9.57 17.82 -9.01
N LYS A 70 9.97 17.34 -10.20
CA LYS A 70 10.68 18.13 -11.21
C LYS A 70 9.86 19.32 -11.70
N ASN A 71 8.59 19.09 -12.08
CA ASN A 71 7.72 20.12 -12.66
C ASN A 71 7.40 21.23 -11.66
N ARG A 72 7.33 20.90 -10.35
CA ARG A 72 7.10 21.89 -9.29
C ARG A 72 8.38 22.61 -8.84
N GLY A 73 9.54 22.29 -9.40
CA GLY A 73 10.82 22.91 -9.04
C GLY A 73 11.20 22.74 -7.57
N LEU A 74 10.75 21.65 -6.93
CA LEU A 74 10.98 21.42 -5.50
C LEU A 74 12.42 20.96 -5.24
N THR A 75 12.85 21.09 -3.98
CA THR A 75 14.19 20.66 -3.55
C THR A 75 14.43 19.19 -3.90
N PRO A 76 15.52 18.85 -4.61
CA PRO A 76 15.80 17.46 -4.97
C PRO A 76 16.02 16.58 -3.74
N ALA A 77 15.13 15.61 -3.54
CA ALA A 77 15.23 14.58 -2.51
C ALA A 77 14.61 13.28 -3.04
N PRO A 78 14.92 12.10 -2.44
CA PRO A 78 14.29 10.86 -2.84
C PRO A 78 12.76 10.90 -2.61
N VAL A 79 12.02 10.23 -3.50
CA VAL A 79 10.57 10.05 -3.39
C VAL A 79 10.29 8.61 -2.99
N LEU A 80 9.40 8.41 -2.03
CA LEU A 80 8.89 7.12 -1.59
C LEU A 80 7.46 6.94 -2.03
N CYS A 81 7.19 5.85 -2.75
CA CYS A 81 5.87 5.37 -3.13
C CYS A 81 5.65 3.96 -2.60
N SER A 82 4.41 3.61 -2.34
CA SER A 82 4.02 2.24 -2.01
C SER A 82 2.63 1.96 -2.55
N ASP A 83 2.40 0.71 -2.95
CA ASP A 83 1.08 0.21 -3.29
C ASP A 83 0.81 -1.12 -2.61
N THR A 84 -0.48 -1.39 -2.35
CA THR A 84 -0.91 -2.60 -1.62
C THR A 84 -2.11 -3.20 -2.31
N THR A 85 -2.03 -4.49 -2.60
CA THR A 85 -3.15 -5.26 -3.11
C THR A 85 -3.38 -6.52 -2.29
N VAL A 86 -4.63 -6.97 -2.24
CA VAL A 86 -5.04 -8.24 -1.66
C VAL A 86 -5.30 -9.22 -2.79
N ALA A 87 -4.92 -10.48 -2.63
CA ALA A 87 -5.14 -11.50 -3.65
C ALA A 87 -5.51 -12.87 -3.06
N LEU A 88 -6.55 -13.48 -3.61
CA LEU A 88 -6.93 -14.87 -3.35
C LEU A 88 -6.70 -15.68 -4.63
N GLY A 89 -5.72 -16.58 -4.60
CA GLY A 89 -5.21 -17.17 -5.85
C GLY A 89 -4.67 -16.06 -6.76
N ASP A 90 -5.17 -15.99 -7.99
CA ASP A 90 -4.84 -14.95 -8.97
C ASP A 90 -5.85 -13.79 -9.01
N THR A 91 -6.92 -13.88 -8.23
CA THR A 91 -7.94 -12.83 -8.17
C THR A 91 -7.44 -11.66 -7.33
N LEU A 92 -7.46 -10.45 -7.92
CA LEU A 92 -7.13 -9.20 -7.25
C LEU A 92 -8.35 -8.63 -6.52
N PHE A 93 -8.13 -8.15 -5.30
CA PHE A 93 -9.12 -7.43 -4.51
C PHE A 93 -8.62 -6.00 -4.29
N GLY A 94 -9.10 -5.10 -5.12
CA GLY A 94 -8.86 -3.66 -4.98
C GLY A 94 -9.68 -3.02 -3.85
N LYS A 95 -9.87 -1.72 -3.94
CA LYS A 95 -10.76 -0.97 -3.04
C LYS A 95 -12.23 -1.26 -3.43
N PRO A 96 -13.14 -1.46 -2.48
CA PRO A 96 -14.55 -1.64 -2.80
C PRO A 96 -15.18 -0.32 -3.27
N ASP A 97 -16.00 -0.39 -4.32
CA ASP A 97 -16.70 0.76 -4.90
C ASP A 97 -17.99 1.09 -4.11
N SER A 98 -18.51 0.12 -3.36
CA SER A 98 -19.75 0.23 -2.61
C SER A 98 -19.77 -0.69 -1.39
N ALA A 99 -20.72 -0.45 -0.49
CA ALA A 99 -20.97 -1.33 0.66
C ALA A 99 -21.30 -2.78 0.21
N ASN A 100 -22.05 -2.96 -0.88
CA ASN A 100 -22.37 -4.29 -1.41
C ASN A 100 -21.12 -4.97 -1.99
N HIS A 101 -20.26 -4.25 -2.70
CA HIS A 101 -19.00 -4.78 -3.19
C HIS A 101 -18.07 -5.17 -2.03
N ALA A 102 -18.01 -4.35 -0.95
CA ALA A 102 -17.26 -4.71 0.26
C ALA A 102 -17.77 -6.01 0.90
N LYS A 103 -19.09 -6.19 1.00
CA LYS A 103 -19.70 -7.44 1.50
C LYS A 103 -19.32 -8.65 0.64
N GLU A 104 -19.32 -8.50 -0.67
CA GLU A 104 -18.95 -9.56 -1.59
C GLU A 104 -17.48 -9.96 -1.43
N MET A 105 -16.57 -8.98 -1.37
CA MET A 105 -15.15 -9.23 -1.10
C MET A 105 -14.95 -10.01 0.20
N LEU A 106 -15.59 -9.58 1.29
CA LEU A 106 -15.47 -10.22 2.59
C LEU A 106 -16.02 -11.66 2.60
N ARG A 107 -17.14 -11.94 1.89
CA ARG A 107 -17.64 -13.30 1.71
C ARG A 107 -16.63 -14.19 0.99
N GLN A 108 -15.97 -13.66 -0.05
CA GLN A 108 -14.97 -14.42 -0.79
C GLN A 108 -13.71 -14.71 0.04
N LEU A 109 -13.35 -13.83 0.97
CA LEU A 109 -12.20 -13.99 1.86
C LEU A 109 -12.51 -14.80 3.14
N SER A 110 -13.78 -14.92 3.53
CA SER A 110 -14.24 -15.64 4.71
C SER A 110 -13.73 -17.09 4.74
N GLY A 111 -13.17 -17.51 5.86
CA GLY A 111 -12.61 -18.85 6.08
C GLY A 111 -11.35 -19.17 5.27
N LYS A 112 -10.77 -18.20 4.54
CA LYS A 112 -9.67 -18.46 3.62
C LYS A 112 -8.38 -17.74 4.00
N THR A 113 -7.27 -18.32 3.55
CA THR A 113 -5.96 -17.66 3.56
C THR A 113 -5.74 -16.93 2.24
N HIS A 114 -5.52 -15.65 2.32
CA HIS A 114 -5.23 -14.79 1.18
C HIS A 114 -3.87 -14.09 1.35
N ARG A 115 -3.36 -13.52 0.27
CA ARG A 115 -2.10 -12.78 0.26
C ARG A 115 -2.36 -11.28 0.31
N VAL A 116 -1.51 -10.58 1.05
CA VAL A 116 -1.37 -9.13 0.96
C VAL A 116 0.01 -8.85 0.38
N LEU A 117 0.03 -8.21 -0.77
CA LEU A 117 1.25 -7.86 -1.47
C LEU A 117 1.42 -6.34 -1.40
N THR A 118 2.54 -5.89 -0.85
CA THR A 118 2.86 -4.47 -0.77
C THR A 118 4.22 -4.23 -1.40
N ALA A 119 4.22 -3.49 -2.49
CA ALA A 119 5.45 -3.00 -3.11
C ALA A 119 5.79 -1.62 -2.55
N VAL A 120 7.08 -1.36 -2.41
CA VAL A 120 7.64 -0.07 -2.04
C VAL A 120 8.75 0.31 -3.03
N SER A 121 8.78 1.56 -3.42
CA SER A 121 9.79 2.12 -4.31
C SER A 121 10.33 3.40 -3.72
N VAL A 122 11.64 3.56 -3.73
CA VAL A 122 12.33 4.80 -3.35
C VAL A 122 13.21 5.21 -4.51
N GLY A 123 13.14 6.48 -4.92
CA GLY A 123 13.90 6.90 -6.07
C GLY A 123 14.15 8.38 -6.22
N THR A 124 15.13 8.69 -7.05
CA THR A 124 15.42 9.97 -7.66
C THR A 124 15.39 9.81 -9.18
N LEU A 125 15.53 10.88 -9.94
CA LEU A 125 15.65 10.79 -11.41
C LEU A 125 16.86 9.96 -11.90
N ARG A 126 17.84 9.67 -11.02
CA ARG A 126 19.09 8.97 -11.39
C ARG A 126 19.18 7.54 -10.86
N LYS A 127 18.49 7.24 -9.77
CA LYS A 127 18.52 5.94 -9.11
C LYS A 127 17.14 5.62 -8.59
N GLN A 128 16.66 4.41 -8.84
CA GLN A 128 15.41 3.89 -8.30
C GLN A 128 15.68 2.50 -7.70
N CYS A 129 15.09 2.24 -6.55
CA CYS A 129 15.18 0.97 -5.85
C CYS A 129 13.77 0.50 -5.48
N HIS A 130 13.52 -0.79 -5.60
CA HIS A 130 12.19 -1.40 -5.42
C HIS A 130 12.30 -2.62 -4.51
N ALA A 131 11.27 -2.84 -3.71
CA ALA A 131 11.12 -4.06 -2.92
C ALA A 131 9.66 -4.49 -2.88
N LEU A 132 9.44 -5.77 -2.58
CA LEU A 132 8.11 -6.37 -2.48
C LEU A 132 8.02 -7.21 -1.22
N SER A 133 7.04 -6.93 -0.39
CA SER A 133 6.64 -7.73 0.76
C SER A 133 5.38 -8.53 0.44
N ILE A 134 5.37 -9.82 0.76
CA ILE A 134 4.21 -10.70 0.58
C ILE A 134 3.92 -11.36 1.91
N SER A 135 2.74 -11.08 2.44
CA SER A 135 2.23 -11.66 3.68
C SER A 135 0.98 -12.50 3.43
N LYS A 136 0.72 -13.45 4.30
CA LYS A 136 -0.51 -14.25 4.29
C LYS A 136 -1.37 -13.84 5.48
N VAL A 137 -2.66 -13.69 5.24
CA VAL A 137 -3.68 -13.41 6.25
C VAL A 137 -4.74 -14.47 6.15
N GLN A 138 -5.07 -15.12 7.27
CA GLN A 138 -6.15 -16.10 7.35
C GLN A 138 -7.33 -15.51 8.09
N PHE A 139 -8.48 -15.47 7.44
CA PHE A 139 -9.74 -15.13 8.08
C PHE A 139 -10.39 -16.36 8.70
N ALA A 140 -11.02 -16.17 9.86
CA ALA A 140 -12.04 -17.10 10.35
C ALA A 140 -13.25 -17.10 9.42
N GLU A 141 -14.13 -18.08 9.57
CA GLU A 141 -15.45 -18.03 8.91
C GLU A 141 -16.24 -16.85 9.45
N LEU A 142 -16.75 -16.01 8.55
CA LEU A 142 -17.52 -14.83 8.87
C LEU A 142 -18.99 -15.08 8.62
N SER A 143 -19.82 -14.85 9.63
CA SER A 143 -21.28 -14.88 9.45
C SER A 143 -21.74 -13.67 8.62
N LYS A 144 -22.93 -13.79 8.02
CA LYS A 144 -23.55 -12.64 7.34
C LYS A 144 -23.68 -11.44 8.28
N GLN A 145 -24.00 -11.68 9.56
CA GLN A 145 -24.18 -10.63 10.55
C GLN A 145 -22.85 -9.91 10.87
N ASP A 146 -21.71 -10.63 10.93
CA ASP A 146 -20.40 -10.04 11.14
C ASP A 146 -20.01 -9.13 9.98
N ILE A 147 -20.23 -9.62 8.75
CA ILE A 147 -19.96 -8.84 7.53
C ILE A 147 -20.84 -7.58 7.49
N ASP A 148 -22.14 -7.72 7.74
CA ASP A 148 -23.06 -6.58 7.71
C ASP A 148 -22.70 -5.53 8.76
N ARG A 149 -22.36 -5.94 9.98
CA ARG A 149 -21.93 -5.06 11.08
C ARG A 149 -20.62 -4.35 10.75
N TYR A 150 -19.67 -5.09 10.19
CA TYR A 150 -18.37 -4.52 9.83
C TYR A 150 -18.50 -3.50 8.69
N VAL A 151 -19.27 -3.80 7.65
CA VAL A 151 -19.49 -2.87 6.54
C VAL A 151 -20.25 -1.62 6.98
N ALA A 152 -21.22 -1.77 7.91
CA ALA A 152 -21.91 -0.61 8.50
C ALA A 152 -20.98 0.38 9.24
N SER A 153 -19.81 -0.08 9.69
CA SER A 153 -18.80 0.79 10.33
C SER A 153 -18.05 1.71 9.35
N GLN A 154 -18.25 1.56 8.05
CA GLN A 154 -17.54 2.25 6.97
C GLN A 154 -16.02 2.00 6.92
N GLU A 155 -15.47 1.20 7.84
CA GLU A 155 -14.04 0.86 7.86
C GLU A 155 -13.54 0.19 6.59
N PRO A 156 -14.32 -0.68 5.89
CA PRO A 156 -13.90 -1.31 4.63
C PRO A 156 -13.56 -0.34 3.50
N MET A 157 -14.21 0.84 3.49
CA MET A 157 -14.13 1.74 2.35
C MET A 157 -12.72 2.30 2.14
N GLY A 158 -12.30 2.34 0.86
CA GLY A 158 -10.98 2.82 0.47
C GLY A 158 -9.80 1.89 0.84
N LYS A 159 -10.07 0.63 1.17
CA LYS A 159 -9.05 -0.37 1.54
C LYS A 159 -9.06 -1.56 0.61
N ALA A 160 -7.89 -1.97 0.13
CA ALA A 160 -7.73 -3.19 -0.66
C ALA A 160 -8.24 -4.41 0.11
N GLY A 161 -9.06 -5.25 -0.54
CA GLY A 161 -9.70 -6.39 0.09
C GLY A 161 -10.79 -6.04 1.10
N ALA A 162 -11.22 -4.79 1.16
CA ALA A 162 -12.27 -4.29 2.04
C ALA A 162 -12.00 -4.49 3.55
N TYR A 163 -10.74 -4.43 4.00
CA TYR A 163 -10.44 -4.52 5.44
C TYR A 163 -9.16 -3.78 5.87
N ALA A 164 -9.03 -3.56 7.17
CA ALA A 164 -7.83 -3.02 7.81
C ALA A 164 -7.35 -3.94 8.93
N VAL A 165 -6.12 -4.47 8.81
CA VAL A 165 -5.53 -5.41 9.77
C VAL A 165 -5.44 -4.85 11.20
N GLN A 166 -5.27 -3.54 11.35
CA GLN A 166 -5.16 -2.83 12.63
C GLN A 166 -6.51 -2.28 13.14
N GLY A 167 -7.60 -2.51 12.40
CA GLY A 167 -8.93 -2.02 12.74
C GLY A 167 -9.84 -3.13 13.32
N LYS A 168 -11.14 -2.95 13.20
CA LYS A 168 -12.14 -3.91 13.67
C LYS A 168 -12.02 -5.29 13.00
N ALA A 169 -11.50 -5.32 11.77
CA ALA A 169 -11.25 -6.58 11.07
C ALA A 169 -10.17 -7.45 11.73
N ALA A 170 -9.38 -6.92 12.67
CA ALA A 170 -8.46 -7.72 13.48
C ALA A 170 -9.19 -8.89 14.20
N GLY A 171 -10.47 -8.70 14.59
CA GLY A 171 -11.30 -9.74 15.16
C GLY A 171 -11.67 -10.88 14.19
N PHE A 172 -11.45 -10.72 12.90
CA PHE A 172 -11.69 -11.74 11.87
C PHE A 172 -10.45 -12.57 11.54
N ILE A 173 -9.26 -12.09 11.94
CA ILE A 173 -7.98 -12.65 11.54
C ILE A 173 -7.55 -13.70 12.56
N SER A 174 -7.52 -14.95 12.13
CA SER A 174 -7.07 -16.08 12.96
C SER A 174 -5.55 -16.30 12.90
N HIS A 175 -4.90 -15.89 11.79
CA HIS A 175 -3.44 -16.07 11.62
C HIS A 175 -2.86 -15.08 10.63
N ILE A 176 -1.63 -14.64 10.91
CA ILE A 176 -0.80 -13.82 10.02
C ILE A 176 0.57 -14.48 9.87
N SER A 177 1.07 -14.53 8.65
CA SER A 177 2.44 -14.94 8.35
C SER A 177 3.10 -13.91 7.42
N GLY A 178 4.26 -13.38 7.81
CA GLY A 178 4.99 -12.37 7.06
C GLY A 178 5.07 -11.02 7.79
N ASN A 179 5.12 -9.93 7.03
CA ASN A 179 5.38 -8.58 7.54
C ASN A 179 4.07 -7.84 7.85
N TYR A 180 3.80 -7.60 9.15
CA TYR A 180 2.61 -6.88 9.60
C TYR A 180 2.53 -5.45 9.05
N SER A 181 3.65 -4.70 9.07
CA SER A 181 3.66 -3.34 8.52
C SER A 181 3.43 -3.31 7.01
N GLY A 182 3.85 -4.37 6.30
CA GLY A 182 3.50 -4.57 4.90
C GLY A 182 2.00 -4.72 4.69
N ILE A 183 1.31 -5.49 5.55
CA ILE A 183 -0.17 -5.61 5.49
C ILE A 183 -0.83 -4.26 5.77
N MET A 184 -0.27 -3.43 6.65
CA MET A 184 -0.75 -2.05 6.90
C MET A 184 -0.54 -1.10 5.72
N GLY A 185 0.39 -1.42 4.79
CA GLY A 185 0.60 -0.69 3.55
C GLY A 185 1.97 -0.03 3.35
N LEU A 186 2.92 -0.25 4.27
CA LEU A 186 4.33 0.15 4.11
C LEU A 186 5.23 -0.89 4.81
N PRO A 187 5.92 -1.76 4.08
CA PRO A 187 6.78 -2.78 4.68
C PRO A 187 8.04 -2.12 5.24
N MET A 188 8.07 -1.92 6.56
CA MET A 188 9.10 -1.12 7.24
C MET A 188 10.51 -1.69 7.07
N PHE A 189 10.67 -3.02 7.10
CA PHE A 189 11.97 -3.67 6.90
C PHE A 189 12.55 -3.37 5.51
N GLU A 190 11.76 -3.60 4.47
CA GLU A 190 12.14 -3.33 3.08
C GLU A 190 12.32 -1.82 2.85
N THR A 191 11.45 -1.00 3.43
CA THR A 191 11.53 0.46 3.34
C THR A 191 12.82 1.00 3.95
N ALA A 192 13.20 0.53 5.14
CA ALA A 192 14.46 0.91 5.78
C ALA A 192 15.67 0.50 4.94
N HIS A 193 15.64 -0.69 4.34
CA HIS A 193 16.69 -1.16 3.42
C HIS A 193 16.85 -0.23 2.22
N LEU A 194 15.74 0.11 1.56
CA LEU A 194 15.76 1.03 0.41
C LEU A 194 16.25 2.42 0.79
N LEU A 195 15.84 2.96 1.95
CA LEU A 195 16.25 4.28 2.40
C LEU A 195 17.76 4.35 2.69
N ARG A 196 18.36 3.29 3.22
CA ARG A 196 19.83 3.20 3.40
C ARG A 196 20.59 3.33 2.09
N GLU A 197 20.05 2.83 0.96
CA GLU A 197 20.61 2.99 -0.37
C GLU A 197 20.71 4.45 -0.84
N PHE A 198 19.95 5.36 -0.18
CA PHE A 198 19.98 6.80 -0.39
C PHE A 198 20.69 7.57 0.74
N GLY A 199 21.32 6.85 1.69
CA GLY A 199 22.13 7.43 2.77
C GLY A 199 21.35 7.85 4.00
N PHE A 200 20.12 7.38 4.18
CA PHE A 200 19.38 7.57 5.44
C PHE A 200 19.90 6.62 6.52
N THR A 201 19.96 7.12 7.75
CA THR A 201 20.20 6.30 8.95
C THR A 201 18.84 5.93 9.52
N VAL A 202 18.44 4.66 9.36
CA VAL A 202 17.17 4.07 9.78
C VAL A 202 17.39 2.63 10.24
#